data_f0ac62712706d51a902eccc134735a7b
#
_entry.id   f0ac62712706d51a902eccc134735a7b
#
_cell.length_a   1.000
_cell.length_b   1.000
_cell.length_c   1.000
_cell.angle_alpha   90.00
_cell.angle_beta   90.00
_cell.angle_gamma   90.00
#
_symmetry.space_group_name_H-M   'P 1'
#
loop_
_entity.id
_entity.type
_entity.pdbx_description
1 polymer ?
#
loop_
_entity_poly.entity_id
_entity_poly.type
_entity_poly.pdbx_seq_one_letter_code
_entity_poly.pdbx_strand_id
1 'polypeptide(L)'
;IKVILDGVYSHTGSNSLYFDRNRTFGGNGAFCTRQSPYYNWYTFYEWPANYHSWWNFDTLPTVNKMHPDFIRYIITDEDSVVAHWMKLGADGFRLDVADELPDEFIQLLRQRIKGINPDALLLGEVWEDASTKIAYDRRRSYFTAGELDSVMNYPFRTAIIDYVRGHDGGKALK
;
A
#
# COMPACT_ATOMS: atom_id res chain seq x y z
N ILE A 1 20.44 12.81 4.82
CA ILE A 1 19.67 11.55 4.99
C ILE A 1 18.38 11.71 4.18
N LYS A 2 17.99 10.67 3.45
CA LYS A 2 16.72 10.59 2.74
C LYS A 2 15.71 9.83 3.59
N VAL A 3 14.46 10.31 3.64
CA VAL A 3 13.37 9.72 4.42
C VAL A 3 12.30 9.18 3.48
N ILE A 4 12.15 7.86 3.45
CA ILE A 4 11.11 7.17 2.69
C ILE A 4 10.08 6.65 3.70
N LEU A 5 8.82 7.08 3.56
CA LEU A 5 7.74 6.68 4.44
C LEU A 5 7.08 5.38 3.98
N ASP A 6 6.58 4.61 4.93
CA ASP A 6 5.80 3.41 4.61
C ASP A 6 4.35 3.78 4.28
N GLY A 7 3.95 3.52 3.03
CA GLY A 7 2.62 3.77 2.51
C GLY A 7 1.75 2.52 2.55
N VAL A 8 1.08 2.29 3.67
CA VAL A 8 0.14 1.18 3.84
C VAL A 8 -1.25 1.63 3.39
N TYR A 9 -1.58 1.41 2.12
CA TYR A 9 -2.83 1.89 1.51
C TYR A 9 -3.80 0.77 1.15
N SER A 10 -3.42 -0.50 1.31
CA SER A 10 -4.28 -1.66 1.00
C SER A 10 -5.27 -1.98 2.11
N HIS A 11 -4.91 -1.68 3.35
CA HIS A 11 -5.69 -1.96 4.56
C HIS A 11 -5.41 -0.92 5.64
N THR A 12 -6.22 -0.94 6.70
CA THR A 12 -5.97 -0.17 7.93
C THR A 12 -5.87 -1.12 9.12
N GLY A 13 -5.41 -0.61 10.25
CA GLY A 13 -5.62 -1.33 11.51
C GLY A 13 -7.10 -1.33 11.90
N SER A 14 -7.60 -2.43 12.46
CA SER A 14 -9.00 -2.51 12.93
C SER A 14 -9.34 -1.50 14.02
N ASN A 15 -8.33 -1.01 14.73
CA ASN A 15 -8.48 0.04 15.73
C ASN A 15 -7.97 1.41 15.26
N SER A 16 -7.91 1.64 13.95
CA SER A 16 -7.66 2.97 13.39
C SER A 16 -8.87 3.89 13.57
N LEU A 17 -8.66 5.19 13.47
CA LEU A 17 -9.73 6.20 13.46
C LEU A 17 -10.85 5.87 12.45
N TYR A 18 -10.48 5.32 11.30
CA TYR A 18 -11.39 5.05 10.18
C TYR A 18 -12.30 3.85 10.43
N PHE A 19 -11.80 2.81 11.10
CA PHE A 19 -12.55 1.58 11.37
C PHE A 19 -13.11 1.55 12.81
N ASP A 20 -12.28 1.88 13.80
CA ASP A 20 -12.59 2.08 15.23
C ASP A 20 -13.32 0.91 15.91
N ARG A 21 -12.84 -0.33 15.66
CA ARG A 21 -13.45 -1.55 16.21
C ARG A 21 -13.58 -1.51 17.74
N ASN A 22 -12.60 -0.95 18.43
CA ASN A 22 -12.56 -0.86 19.88
C ASN A 22 -13.20 0.42 20.45
N ARG A 23 -13.80 1.26 19.59
CA ARG A 23 -14.43 2.55 19.96
C ARG A 23 -13.44 3.53 20.65
N THR A 24 -12.16 3.42 20.36
CA THR A 24 -11.10 4.24 20.93
C THR A 24 -11.20 5.70 20.45
N PHE A 25 -11.73 5.90 19.24
CA PHE A 25 -11.86 7.21 18.61
C PHE A 25 -13.30 7.78 18.62
N GLY A 26 -14.08 7.44 19.66
CA GLY A 26 -15.41 7.99 19.86
C GLY A 26 -16.54 7.28 19.12
N GLY A 27 -16.28 6.13 18.54
CA GLY A 27 -17.33 5.30 17.93
C GLY A 27 -17.86 5.81 16.58
N ASN A 28 -17.09 6.63 15.86
CA ASN A 28 -17.46 7.18 14.56
C ASN A 28 -16.85 6.41 13.37
N GLY A 29 -16.05 5.37 13.63
CA GLY A 29 -15.47 4.54 12.59
C GLY A 29 -16.50 3.64 11.89
N ALA A 30 -16.09 3.06 10.77
CA ALA A 30 -16.94 2.23 9.92
C ALA A 30 -17.50 0.99 10.62
N PHE A 31 -16.78 0.42 11.58
CA PHE A 31 -17.26 -0.70 12.38
C PHE A 31 -18.38 -0.30 13.36
N CYS A 32 -18.36 0.94 13.83
CA CYS A 32 -19.24 1.40 14.89
C CYS A 32 -20.60 1.90 14.38
N THR A 33 -20.65 2.48 13.20
CA THR A 33 -21.87 3.03 12.62
C THR A 33 -21.85 3.05 11.09
N ARG A 34 -22.98 2.74 10.48
CA ARG A 34 -23.16 2.83 9.02
C ARG A 34 -23.21 4.27 8.51
N GLN A 35 -23.41 5.24 9.39
CA GLN A 35 -23.36 6.68 9.09
C GLN A 35 -21.92 7.24 9.13
N SER A 36 -20.93 6.40 9.43
CA SER A 36 -19.52 6.79 9.37
C SER A 36 -19.15 7.35 7.98
N PRO A 37 -18.43 8.46 7.90
CA PRO A 37 -17.91 8.95 6.61
C PRO A 37 -16.96 7.94 5.95
N TYR A 38 -16.42 6.99 6.73
CA TYR A 38 -15.51 5.96 6.28
C TYR A 38 -16.21 4.62 5.94
N TYR A 39 -17.54 4.53 6.12
CA TYR A 39 -18.25 3.26 5.96
C TYR A 39 -18.02 2.63 4.57
N ASN A 40 -18.11 3.42 3.52
CA ASN A 40 -17.93 2.96 2.14
C ASN A 40 -16.47 2.70 1.73
N TRP A 41 -15.52 3.00 2.62
CA TRP A 41 -14.13 2.61 2.40
C TRP A 41 -13.90 1.11 2.59
N TYR A 42 -14.83 0.41 3.25
CA TYR A 42 -14.72 -1.00 3.59
C TYR A 42 -15.86 -1.80 2.96
N THR A 43 -15.61 -3.08 2.76
CA THR A 43 -16.62 -4.03 2.29
C THR A 43 -17.06 -4.91 3.44
N PHE A 44 -18.32 -4.79 3.83
CA PHE A 44 -18.95 -5.67 4.83
C PHE A 44 -19.79 -6.73 4.12
N TYR A 45 -19.56 -7.99 4.46
CA TYR A 45 -20.42 -9.11 4.07
C TYR A 45 -21.63 -9.20 5.01
N GLU A 46 -21.39 -8.99 6.33
CA GLU A 46 -22.40 -8.87 7.36
C GLU A 46 -21.91 -7.86 8.42
N TRP A 47 -22.48 -6.67 8.38
CA TRP A 47 -22.06 -5.58 9.29
C TRP A 47 -22.49 -5.85 10.73
N PRO A 48 -21.68 -5.56 11.73
CA PRO A 48 -20.32 -5.01 11.63
C PRO A 48 -19.23 -6.09 11.61
N ALA A 49 -19.56 -7.34 11.90
CA ALA A 49 -18.59 -8.36 12.34
C ALA A 49 -17.91 -9.09 11.18
N ASN A 50 -18.53 -9.17 10.00
CA ASN A 50 -17.99 -9.90 8.86
C ASN A 50 -17.66 -8.93 7.73
N TYR A 51 -16.38 -8.75 7.44
CA TYR A 51 -15.87 -7.79 6.47
C TYR A 51 -14.63 -8.31 5.75
N HIS A 52 -14.36 -7.74 4.59
CA HIS A 52 -13.15 -8.05 3.83
C HIS A 52 -11.92 -7.58 4.60
N SER A 53 -10.97 -8.49 4.80
CA SER A 53 -9.70 -8.23 5.49
C SER A 53 -8.53 -8.87 4.73
N TRP A 54 -7.35 -8.30 4.87
CA TRP A 54 -6.15 -8.80 4.21
C TRP A 54 -5.82 -10.19 4.75
N TRP A 55 -5.79 -11.18 3.86
CA TRP A 55 -5.57 -12.61 4.17
C TRP A 55 -6.43 -13.14 5.34
N ASN A 56 -7.65 -12.63 5.49
CA ASN A 56 -8.57 -12.97 6.57
C ASN A 56 -8.08 -12.62 7.99
N PHE A 57 -7.08 -11.74 8.11
CA PHE A 57 -6.72 -11.16 9.40
C PHE A 57 -7.73 -10.07 9.76
N ASP A 58 -8.61 -10.35 10.72
CA ASP A 58 -9.67 -9.43 11.16
C ASP A 58 -9.15 -8.12 11.77
N THR A 59 -7.88 -8.09 12.13
CA THR A 59 -7.18 -6.88 12.58
C THR A 59 -6.76 -5.95 11.45
N LEU A 60 -6.87 -6.39 10.19
CA LEU A 60 -6.41 -5.68 9.00
C LEU A 60 -7.54 -5.54 7.96
N PRO A 61 -8.60 -4.75 8.25
CA PRO A 61 -9.69 -4.52 7.30
C PRO A 61 -9.17 -3.88 6.01
N THR A 62 -9.51 -4.53 4.88
CA THR A 62 -9.10 -4.09 3.54
C THR A 62 -9.91 -2.88 3.11
N VAL A 63 -9.21 -1.90 2.52
CA VAL A 63 -9.83 -0.66 2.02
C VAL A 63 -10.22 -0.82 0.55
N ASN A 64 -11.33 -0.25 0.15
CA ASN A 64 -11.67 -0.01 -1.25
C ASN A 64 -10.79 1.12 -1.80
N LYS A 65 -9.64 0.74 -2.34
CA LYS A 65 -8.58 1.66 -2.79
C LYS A 65 -9.06 2.66 -3.84
N MET A 66 -10.04 2.26 -4.67
CA MET A 66 -10.58 3.11 -5.74
C MET A 66 -11.85 3.88 -5.34
N HIS A 67 -12.25 3.84 -4.07
CA HIS A 67 -13.35 4.67 -3.61
C HIS A 67 -12.96 6.17 -3.75
N PRO A 68 -13.81 7.01 -4.38
CA PRO A 68 -13.44 8.41 -4.66
C PRO A 68 -13.01 9.20 -3.42
N ASP A 69 -13.69 9.02 -2.29
CA ASP A 69 -13.35 9.74 -1.05
C ASP A 69 -12.01 9.27 -0.48
N PHE A 70 -11.69 7.97 -0.60
CA PHE A 70 -10.39 7.45 -0.19
C PHE A 70 -9.26 7.98 -1.09
N ILE A 71 -9.47 8.00 -2.41
CA ILE A 71 -8.52 8.58 -3.37
C ILE A 71 -8.28 10.06 -3.06
N ARG A 72 -9.33 10.83 -2.80
CA ARG A 72 -9.19 12.24 -2.44
C ARG A 72 -8.36 12.40 -1.17
N TYR A 73 -8.75 11.71 -0.12
CA TYR A 73 -8.10 11.80 1.18
C TYR A 73 -6.62 11.39 1.15
N ILE A 74 -6.30 10.31 0.45
CA ILE A 74 -4.92 9.79 0.40
C ILE A 74 -4.07 10.54 -0.63
N ILE A 75 -4.60 10.85 -1.84
CA ILE A 75 -3.77 11.21 -2.99
C ILE A 75 -4.07 12.61 -3.52
N THR A 76 -5.35 12.91 -3.89
CA THR A 76 -5.62 13.97 -4.85
C THR A 76 -5.93 15.32 -4.23
N ASP A 77 -6.48 15.39 -3.03
CA ASP A 77 -6.76 16.65 -2.36
C ASP A 77 -5.46 17.42 -2.07
N GLU A 78 -5.56 18.72 -2.01
CA GLU A 78 -4.42 19.61 -1.79
C GLU A 78 -3.72 19.32 -0.45
N ASP A 79 -4.50 18.96 0.55
CA ASP A 79 -4.09 18.55 1.91
C ASP A 79 -4.14 17.02 2.13
N SER A 80 -4.15 16.24 1.04
CA SER A 80 -4.12 14.77 1.11
C SER A 80 -2.96 14.26 1.95
N VAL A 81 -3.09 13.04 2.46
CA VAL A 81 -2.05 12.38 3.29
C VAL A 81 -0.69 12.44 2.60
N VAL A 82 -0.64 12.11 1.32
CA VAL A 82 0.60 12.16 0.52
C VAL A 82 1.16 13.58 0.43
N ALA A 83 0.32 14.55 0.09
CA ALA A 83 0.76 15.94 -0.03
C ALA A 83 1.26 16.50 1.31
N HIS A 84 0.59 16.14 2.41
CA HIS A 84 1.00 16.55 3.76
C HIS A 84 2.43 16.09 4.08
N TRP A 85 2.70 14.80 3.93
CA TRP A 85 4.02 14.26 4.25
C TRP A 85 5.12 14.72 3.29
N MET A 86 4.79 14.88 1.99
CA MET A 86 5.74 15.45 1.03
C MET A 86 6.09 16.91 1.35
N LYS A 87 5.12 17.73 1.78
CA LYS A 87 5.35 19.12 2.23
C LYS A 87 6.21 19.17 3.50
N LEU A 88 6.13 18.16 4.38
CA LEU A 88 6.98 18.04 5.57
C LEU A 88 8.40 17.54 5.25
N GLY A 89 8.71 17.21 4.01
CA GLY A 89 10.04 16.86 3.55
C GLY A 89 10.31 15.36 3.41
N ALA A 90 9.27 14.53 3.30
CA ALA A 90 9.46 13.16 2.88
C ALA A 90 10.06 13.08 1.48
N ASP A 91 11.04 12.21 1.27
CA ASP A 91 11.71 11.99 -0.01
C ASP A 91 11.04 10.92 -0.87
N GLY A 92 9.94 10.34 -0.40
CA GLY A 92 9.18 9.35 -1.14
C GLY A 92 8.41 8.37 -0.26
N PHE A 93 7.91 7.31 -0.89
CA PHE A 93 7.14 6.27 -0.21
C PHE A 93 7.57 4.87 -0.65
N ARG A 94 7.55 3.94 0.31
CA ARG A 94 7.54 2.51 0.06
C ARG A 94 6.09 2.04 0.15
N LEU A 95 5.59 1.37 -0.88
CA LEU A 95 4.24 0.83 -0.91
C LEU A 95 4.22 -0.57 -0.32
N ASP A 96 3.55 -0.70 0.81
CA ASP A 96 3.28 -1.99 1.45
C ASP A 96 2.42 -2.85 0.53
N VAL A 97 2.81 -4.12 0.38
CA VAL A 97 2.14 -5.12 -0.47
C VAL A 97 1.62 -4.52 -1.78
N ALA A 98 2.53 -4.01 -2.62
CA ALA A 98 2.18 -3.29 -3.85
C ALA A 98 1.26 -4.10 -4.79
N ASP A 99 1.29 -5.43 -4.70
CA ASP A 99 0.40 -6.33 -5.45
C ASP A 99 -1.08 -6.14 -5.09
N GLU A 100 -1.38 -5.67 -3.89
CA GLU A 100 -2.74 -5.40 -3.41
C GLU A 100 -3.31 -4.07 -3.92
N LEU A 101 -2.49 -3.23 -4.54
CA LEU A 101 -2.90 -1.92 -5.05
C LEU A 101 -3.22 -2.04 -6.55
N PRO A 102 -4.37 -1.52 -7.03
CA PRO A 102 -4.64 -1.40 -8.45
C PRO A 102 -3.57 -0.57 -9.18
N ASP A 103 -3.28 -0.89 -10.45
CA ASP A 103 -2.32 -0.13 -11.25
C ASP A 103 -2.70 1.35 -11.32
N GLU A 104 -3.99 1.64 -11.48
CA GLU A 104 -4.53 3.00 -11.54
C GLU A 104 -4.29 3.78 -10.22
N PHE A 105 -4.36 3.10 -9.07
CA PHE A 105 -4.04 3.72 -7.78
C PHE A 105 -2.56 4.12 -7.72
N ILE A 106 -1.67 3.20 -8.11
CA ILE A 106 -0.22 3.46 -8.10
C ILE A 106 0.15 4.59 -9.06
N GLN A 107 -0.47 4.63 -10.25
CA GLN A 107 -0.27 5.69 -11.24
C GLN A 107 -0.71 7.06 -10.72
N LEU A 108 -1.89 7.15 -10.10
CA LEU A 108 -2.37 8.40 -9.48
C LEU A 108 -1.42 8.86 -8.36
N LEU A 109 -1.00 7.93 -7.52
CA LEU A 109 -0.06 8.20 -6.44
C LEU A 109 1.27 8.72 -6.97
N ARG A 110 1.83 8.05 -7.99
CA ARG A 110 3.05 8.50 -8.67
C ARG A 110 2.89 9.90 -9.24
N GLN A 111 1.81 10.15 -9.96
CA GLN A 111 1.52 11.47 -10.53
C GLN A 111 1.54 12.57 -9.45
N ARG A 112 0.89 12.30 -8.31
CA ARG A 112 0.84 13.25 -7.19
C ARG A 112 2.21 13.49 -6.59
N ILE A 113 2.94 12.44 -6.27
CA ILE A 113 4.26 12.51 -5.63
C ILE A 113 5.26 13.24 -6.54
N LYS A 114 5.35 12.83 -7.81
CA LYS A 114 6.27 13.43 -8.80
C LYS A 114 5.89 14.87 -9.17
N GLY A 115 4.62 15.22 -9.10
CA GLY A 115 4.15 16.59 -9.26
C GLY A 115 4.58 17.53 -8.13
N ILE A 116 4.77 17.01 -6.92
CA ILE A 116 5.29 17.76 -5.76
C ILE A 116 6.82 17.79 -5.78
N ASN A 117 7.46 16.64 -5.99
CA ASN A 117 8.92 16.51 -6.06
C ASN A 117 9.28 15.44 -7.12
N PRO A 118 9.81 15.86 -8.28
CA PRO A 118 10.21 14.93 -9.36
C PRO A 118 11.24 13.88 -8.93
N ASP A 119 12.10 14.21 -7.96
CA ASP A 119 13.16 13.33 -7.45
C ASP A 119 12.70 12.38 -6.34
N ALA A 120 11.44 12.49 -5.89
CA ALA A 120 10.92 11.61 -4.85
C ALA A 120 10.85 10.17 -5.33
N LEU A 121 11.20 9.23 -4.46
CA LEU A 121 11.22 7.78 -4.75
C LEU A 121 9.84 7.16 -4.48
N LEU A 122 9.36 6.35 -5.41
CA LEU A 122 8.24 5.44 -5.21
C LEU A 122 8.73 4.00 -5.32
N LEU A 123 8.84 3.32 -4.17
CA LEU A 123 9.36 1.97 -4.02
C LEU A 123 8.21 1.00 -3.73
N GLY A 124 8.10 -0.11 -4.45
CA GLY A 124 7.08 -1.14 -4.18
C GLY A 124 7.63 -2.32 -3.38
N GLU A 125 6.83 -2.86 -2.47
CA GLU A 125 7.08 -4.19 -1.92
C GLU A 125 6.45 -5.24 -2.84
N VAL A 126 7.29 -6.02 -3.50
CA VAL A 126 6.92 -7.17 -4.32
C VAL A 126 7.81 -8.34 -3.92
N TRP A 127 7.23 -9.43 -3.45
CA TRP A 127 7.99 -10.52 -2.82
C TRP A 127 8.71 -11.44 -3.80
N GLU A 128 8.33 -11.40 -5.08
CA GLU A 128 8.94 -12.19 -6.14
C GLU A 128 9.65 -11.29 -7.17
N ASP A 129 9.96 -11.86 -8.34
CA ASP A 129 10.47 -11.09 -9.48
C ASP A 129 9.39 -10.16 -10.04
N ALA A 130 9.53 -8.87 -9.77
CA ALA A 130 8.57 -7.84 -10.19
C ALA A 130 8.52 -7.62 -11.71
N SER A 131 9.53 -8.07 -12.46
CA SER A 131 9.58 -7.93 -13.93
C SER A 131 8.60 -8.87 -14.65
N THR A 132 8.23 -9.96 -13.99
CA THR A 132 7.36 -11.01 -14.54
C THR A 132 6.14 -11.29 -13.67
N LYS A 133 5.91 -10.47 -12.64
CA LYS A 133 4.86 -10.70 -11.64
C LYS A 133 3.47 -10.79 -12.26
N ILE A 134 2.75 -11.83 -11.86
CA ILE A 134 1.30 -11.96 -12.05
C ILE A 134 0.64 -11.89 -10.68
N ALA A 135 -0.30 -10.97 -10.51
CA ALA A 135 -1.13 -10.84 -9.33
C ALA A 135 -2.58 -10.63 -9.74
N TYR A 136 -3.51 -11.38 -9.12
CA TYR A 136 -4.94 -11.34 -9.43
C TYR A 136 -5.24 -11.60 -10.92
N ASP A 137 -4.59 -12.66 -11.48
CA ASP A 137 -4.71 -13.09 -12.88
C ASP A 137 -4.28 -12.03 -13.92
N ARG A 138 -3.57 -10.99 -13.47
CA ARG A 138 -3.10 -9.89 -14.31
C ARG A 138 -1.58 -9.78 -14.21
N ARG A 139 -0.90 -9.68 -15.37
CA ARG A 139 0.53 -9.33 -15.41
C ARG A 139 0.70 -7.88 -15.01
N ARG A 140 1.56 -7.66 -13.99
CA ARG A 140 1.84 -6.31 -13.48
C ARG A 140 2.88 -5.60 -14.34
N SER A 141 2.76 -4.30 -14.45
CA SER A 141 3.56 -3.43 -15.32
C SER A 141 4.35 -2.38 -14.54
N TYR A 142 4.80 -2.73 -13.34
CA TYR A 142 5.41 -1.81 -12.37
C TYR A 142 6.46 -0.87 -12.94
N PHE A 143 7.30 -1.35 -13.89
CA PHE A 143 8.39 -0.55 -14.46
C PHE A 143 8.04 0.08 -15.81
N THR A 144 7.10 -0.50 -16.55
CA THR A 144 6.82 -0.11 -17.93
C THR A 144 5.63 0.83 -18.09
N ALA A 145 4.71 0.82 -17.14
CA ALA A 145 3.49 1.63 -17.17
C ALA A 145 3.59 2.94 -16.35
N GLY A 146 4.80 3.34 -15.94
CA GLY A 146 5.01 4.56 -15.14
C GLY A 146 4.42 4.46 -13.74
N GLU A 147 4.59 3.32 -13.08
CA GLU A 147 4.07 3.06 -11.74
C GLU A 147 5.13 3.27 -10.66
N LEU A 148 6.17 2.44 -10.63
CA LEU A 148 7.20 2.45 -9.60
C LEU A 148 8.56 2.88 -10.17
N ASP A 149 9.38 3.48 -9.31
CA ASP A 149 10.80 3.76 -9.64
C ASP A 149 11.65 2.52 -9.37
N SER A 150 11.28 1.72 -8.37
CA SER A 150 11.99 0.51 -7.97
C SER A 150 11.10 -0.39 -7.12
N VAL A 151 11.59 -1.59 -6.82
CA VAL A 151 10.97 -2.53 -5.87
C VAL A 151 11.99 -3.03 -4.86
N MET A 152 11.51 -3.52 -3.72
CA MET A 152 12.32 -4.28 -2.78
C MET A 152 12.79 -5.57 -3.46
N ASN A 153 14.11 -5.76 -3.62
CA ASN A 153 14.67 -6.85 -4.40
C ASN A 153 14.72 -8.17 -3.60
N TYR A 154 13.58 -8.82 -3.46
CA TYR A 154 13.47 -10.11 -2.77
C TYR A 154 14.24 -11.25 -3.45
N PRO A 155 14.31 -11.36 -4.79
CA PRO A 155 15.17 -12.34 -5.44
C PRO A 155 16.64 -12.21 -5.03
N PHE A 156 17.17 -10.98 -5.02
CA PHE A 156 18.56 -10.73 -4.59
C PHE A 156 18.75 -11.04 -3.09
N ARG A 157 17.78 -10.65 -2.23
CA ARG A 157 17.79 -11.00 -0.81
C ARG A 157 17.91 -12.51 -0.61
N THR A 158 17.10 -13.30 -1.31
CA THR A 158 17.12 -14.76 -1.23
C THR A 158 18.45 -15.30 -1.69
N ALA A 159 18.97 -14.85 -2.85
CA ALA A 159 20.27 -15.26 -3.39
C ALA A 159 21.42 -15.00 -2.41
N ILE A 160 21.46 -13.83 -1.77
CA ILE A 160 22.49 -13.49 -0.78
C ILE A 160 22.40 -14.38 0.47
N ILE A 161 21.19 -14.61 0.98
CA ILE A 161 20.98 -15.46 2.16
C ILE A 161 21.42 -16.89 1.86
N ASP A 162 21.05 -17.44 0.71
CA ASP A 162 21.40 -18.80 0.32
C ASP A 162 22.91 -18.94 0.10
N TYR A 163 23.54 -17.94 -0.50
CA TYR A 163 24.99 -17.89 -0.64
C TYR A 163 25.71 -17.92 0.72
N VAL A 164 25.31 -17.03 1.63
CA VAL A 164 25.93 -16.94 2.98
C VAL A 164 25.72 -18.22 3.79
N ARG A 165 24.56 -18.88 3.63
CA ARG A 165 24.23 -20.14 4.28
C ARG A 165 24.85 -21.37 3.60
N GLY A 166 25.45 -21.22 2.44
CA GLY A 166 26.05 -22.32 1.66
C GLY A 166 25.02 -23.27 1.02
N HIS A 167 23.76 -22.84 0.90
CA HIS A 167 22.67 -23.71 0.43
C HIS A 167 22.71 -23.97 -1.08
N ASP A 168 23.34 -23.12 -1.89
CA ASP A 168 23.28 -23.20 -3.35
C ASP A 168 24.65 -23.43 -4.04
N GLY A 169 25.70 -23.63 -3.26
CA GLY A 169 27.07 -23.80 -3.79
C GLY A 169 27.57 -22.60 -4.60
N GLY A 170 27.04 -21.39 -4.38
CA GLY A 170 27.43 -20.16 -5.06
C GLY A 170 26.74 -19.94 -6.42
N LYS A 171 25.70 -20.68 -6.74
CA LYS A 171 24.95 -20.52 -8.00
C LYS A 171 24.01 -19.30 -8.00
N ALA A 172 23.55 -18.89 -6.83
CA ALA A 172 22.56 -17.81 -6.69
C ALA A 172 23.10 -16.42 -7.08
N LEU A 173 24.40 -16.26 -7.23
CA LEU A 173 25.03 -14.98 -7.58
C LEU A 173 25.56 -14.95 -9.03
N LYS A 174 25.22 -15.94 -9.83
CA LYS A 174 25.50 -15.95 -11.27
C LYS A 174 24.29 -15.43 -12.02
#